data_604e04eba8bebc6f5f0f49d3c8860db9
#
_entry.id   604e04eba8bebc6f5f0f49d3c8860db9
#
_cell.length_a   1.000
_cell.length_b   1.000
_cell.length_c   1.000
_cell.angle_alpha   90.00
_cell.angle_beta   90.00
_cell.angle_gamma   90.00
#
_symmetry.space_group_name_H-M   'P 1'
#
loop_
_entity.id
_entity.type
_entity.pdbx_description
1 polymer ?
#
loop_
_entity_poly.entity_id
_entity_poly.type
_entity_poly.pdbx_seq_one_letter_code
_entity_poly.pdbx_strand_id
1 'polypeptide(L)'
;MEENLLKTCLYDKHVALGALMSPFGGFIMPIQYTNITEEHNAVRQHAGMFDVSHMGEIFVSGPDAEKFVNHIFTNNVTGIPDGKILYGMMLYPSGTVVDDLLVYKEFEPDKYLLVVNASNIAKDYEWICAQKDGFDVEVVNASDYWGEIALQGPEAEKFAVETLGLAPAAELGFYTYYEAQWKGERMIVSRTGYTGEDGFEIYCSHEAVNEIWDMLLAAGVTPCGLGCRDTLRFEAGLPLYGHELSDEITPLEAGLGMFAKVKEKDFIGRDALVAQKEAGLTRKIVGIELQDKAIPRAGYPVEVDGVQVGEVTTGYRSISTDRSVCVAMVDKAYTELGTAVKIRIRKKVFPGIVTKKRFYETNYKK
;
A
#
# COMPACT_ATOMS: atom_id res chain seq x y z
N MET A 1 20.38 19.36 10.51
CA MET A 1 19.06 19.92 10.87
C MET A 1 18.24 18.71 11.31
N GLU A 2 17.87 18.64 12.58
CA GLU A 2 16.86 17.67 13.02
C GLU A 2 15.57 18.08 12.29
N GLU A 3 15.14 17.28 11.32
CA GLU A 3 13.83 17.41 10.73
C GLU A 3 12.82 17.30 11.88
N ASN A 4 11.86 18.24 11.96
CA ASN A 4 10.73 18.15 12.88
C ASN A 4 9.81 17.02 12.40
N LEU A 5 10.16 15.77 12.75
CA LEU A 5 9.37 14.60 12.40
C LEU A 5 8.07 14.61 13.20
N LEU A 6 6.96 14.32 12.51
CA LEU A 6 5.66 14.16 13.12
C LEU A 6 5.62 12.88 13.96
N LYS A 7 4.68 12.82 14.88
CA LYS A 7 4.42 11.66 15.74
C LYS A 7 2.97 11.23 15.54
N THR A 8 2.74 9.94 15.44
CA THR A 8 1.38 9.39 15.49
C THR A 8 0.82 9.46 16.90
N CYS A 9 -0.48 9.24 17.05
CA CYS A 9 -1.14 9.18 18.36
C CYS A 9 -0.66 7.98 19.22
N LEU A 10 0.02 7.00 18.64
CA LEU A 10 0.58 5.81 19.33
C LEU A 10 2.07 5.93 19.67
N TYR A 11 2.73 7.04 19.31
CA TYR A 11 4.18 7.20 19.48
C TYR A 11 4.69 6.81 20.86
N ASP A 12 4.05 7.31 21.93
CA ASP A 12 4.50 7.04 23.30
C ASP A 12 4.36 5.55 23.69
N LYS A 13 3.36 4.85 23.14
CA LYS A 13 3.19 3.40 23.31
C LYS A 13 4.30 2.62 22.61
N HIS A 14 4.70 3.03 21.43
CA HIS A 14 5.83 2.41 20.72
C HIS A 14 7.13 2.53 21.53
N VAL A 15 7.40 3.73 22.05
CA VAL A 15 8.57 3.97 22.90
C VAL A 15 8.50 3.15 24.19
N ALA A 16 7.32 3.09 24.84
CA ALA A 16 7.13 2.30 26.06
C ALA A 16 7.31 0.79 25.85
N LEU A 17 6.97 0.28 24.66
CA LEU A 17 7.21 -1.11 24.25
C LEU A 17 8.65 -1.38 23.79
N GLY A 18 9.52 -0.38 23.79
CA GLY A 18 10.93 -0.52 23.40
C GLY A 18 11.15 -0.67 21.89
N ALA A 19 10.22 -0.18 21.07
CA ALA A 19 10.35 -0.25 19.63
C ALA A 19 11.59 0.49 19.11
N LEU A 20 12.23 -0.06 18.08
CA LEU A 20 13.26 0.65 17.32
C LEU A 20 12.58 1.68 16.41
N MET A 21 12.72 2.96 16.76
CA MET A 21 12.09 4.07 16.04
C MET A 21 12.99 4.61 14.93
N SER A 22 12.41 4.98 13.77
CA SER A 22 13.15 5.55 12.64
C SER A 22 12.27 6.51 11.83
N PRO A 23 12.85 7.51 11.13
CA PRO A 23 12.12 8.34 10.19
C PRO A 23 11.49 7.53 9.06
N PHE A 24 10.21 7.81 8.77
CA PHE A 24 9.48 7.26 7.64
C PHE A 24 8.32 8.17 7.24
N GLY A 25 8.25 8.59 5.97
CA GLY A 25 7.14 9.39 5.43
C GLY A 25 6.87 10.70 6.15
N GLY A 26 7.90 11.34 6.73
CA GLY A 26 7.76 12.57 7.52
C GLY A 26 7.43 12.33 9.00
N PHE A 27 7.24 11.08 9.41
CA PHE A 27 6.96 10.67 10.79
C PHE A 27 8.13 9.92 11.40
N ILE A 28 8.14 9.83 12.74
CA ILE A 28 8.99 8.87 13.47
C ILE A 28 8.18 7.64 13.83
N MET A 29 8.53 6.50 13.21
CA MET A 29 7.72 5.28 13.22
C MET A 29 8.47 4.08 13.79
N PRO A 30 7.77 3.08 14.37
CA PRO A 30 8.39 1.84 14.82
C PRO A 30 8.81 0.98 13.61
N ILE A 31 10.08 0.62 13.54
CA ILE A 31 10.61 -0.31 12.52
C ILE A 31 10.42 -1.75 12.95
N GLN A 32 10.64 -2.02 14.24
CA GLN A 32 10.41 -3.33 14.86
C GLN A 32 10.30 -3.17 16.38
N TYR A 33 9.64 -4.13 17.04
CA TYR A 33 9.55 -4.25 18.50
C TYR A 33 10.45 -5.37 19.03
N THR A 34 10.38 -6.54 18.43
CA THR A 34 11.27 -7.67 18.72
C THR A 34 12.30 -7.83 17.60
N ASN A 35 11.93 -8.49 16.52
CA ASN A 35 12.68 -8.55 15.28
C ASN A 35 11.73 -8.79 14.09
N ILE A 36 12.16 -8.35 12.91
CA ILE A 36 11.36 -8.41 11.69
C ILE A 36 10.85 -9.83 11.39
N THR A 37 11.65 -10.87 11.63
CA THR A 37 11.26 -12.25 11.31
C THR A 37 10.16 -12.77 12.22
N GLU A 38 10.22 -12.51 13.52
CA GLU A 38 9.19 -12.92 14.47
C GLU A 38 7.87 -12.19 14.20
N GLU A 39 7.92 -10.89 13.98
CA GLU A 39 6.76 -10.05 13.65
C GLU A 39 6.12 -10.49 12.33
N HIS A 40 6.92 -10.74 11.29
CA HIS A 40 6.46 -11.27 10.01
C HIS A 40 5.71 -12.60 10.18
N ASN A 41 6.31 -13.53 10.95
CA ASN A 41 5.72 -14.85 11.19
C ASN A 41 4.45 -14.75 12.04
N ALA A 42 4.37 -13.81 12.98
CA ALA A 42 3.14 -13.57 13.74
C ALA A 42 1.98 -13.20 12.81
N VAL A 43 2.20 -12.31 11.84
CA VAL A 43 1.19 -11.95 10.84
C VAL A 43 0.83 -13.13 9.93
N ARG A 44 1.80 -13.95 9.50
CA ARG A 44 1.55 -15.11 8.63
C ARG A 44 0.80 -16.25 9.33
N GLN A 45 0.99 -16.43 10.64
CA GLN A 45 0.54 -17.63 11.36
C GLN A 45 -0.57 -17.35 12.39
N HIS A 46 -0.69 -16.10 12.85
CA HIS A 46 -1.62 -15.68 13.92
C HIS A 46 -2.29 -14.34 13.59
N ALA A 47 -1.89 -13.29 14.29
CA ALA A 47 -2.29 -11.92 14.04
C ALA A 47 -1.21 -10.93 14.48
N GLY A 48 -1.01 -9.90 13.69
CA GLY A 48 -0.21 -8.73 14.02
C GLY A 48 -1.00 -7.45 13.87
N MET A 49 -0.61 -6.42 14.62
CA MET A 49 -1.19 -5.09 14.51
C MET A 49 -0.11 -4.06 14.19
N PHE A 50 -0.45 -3.14 13.30
CA PHE A 50 0.42 -2.06 12.85
C PHE A 50 -0.23 -0.71 13.17
N ASP A 51 0.57 0.22 13.65
CA ASP A 51 0.22 1.63 13.58
C ASP A 51 0.40 2.11 12.12
N VAL A 52 -0.69 2.50 11.49
CA VAL A 52 -0.69 3.09 10.15
C VAL A 52 -1.32 4.50 10.15
N SER A 53 -1.44 5.11 11.34
CA SER A 53 -1.96 6.47 11.55
C SER A 53 -1.13 7.57 10.88
N HIS A 54 -0.06 7.22 10.19
CA HIS A 54 0.72 8.14 9.37
C HIS A 54 0.17 8.30 7.94
N MET A 55 -0.80 7.47 7.55
CA MET A 55 -1.47 7.61 6.25
C MET A 55 -2.29 8.90 6.19
N GLY A 56 -2.73 9.28 4.98
CA GLY A 56 -3.52 10.50 4.79
C GLY A 56 -4.96 10.19 4.40
N GLU A 57 -5.91 10.89 5.04
CA GLU A 57 -7.33 10.78 4.80
C GLU A 57 -7.85 12.09 4.20
N ILE A 58 -8.23 12.04 2.91
CA ILE A 58 -8.76 13.18 2.15
C ILE A 58 -10.21 12.88 1.78
N PHE A 59 -11.13 13.71 2.23
CA PHE A 59 -12.54 13.61 1.85
C PHE A 59 -12.85 14.47 0.64
N VAL A 60 -13.63 13.92 -0.27
CA VAL A 60 -14.23 14.62 -1.42
C VAL A 60 -15.73 14.50 -1.31
N SER A 61 -16.44 15.62 -1.29
CA SER A 61 -17.90 15.66 -1.20
C SER A 61 -18.50 16.74 -2.10
N GLY A 62 -19.76 16.59 -2.46
CA GLY A 62 -20.52 17.55 -3.26
C GLY A 62 -21.18 16.95 -4.49
N PRO A 63 -22.04 17.72 -5.18
CA PRO A 63 -22.86 17.21 -6.29
C PRO A 63 -22.07 16.60 -7.45
N ASP A 64 -20.83 17.01 -7.66
CA ASP A 64 -19.95 16.48 -8.71
C ASP A 64 -18.87 15.51 -8.17
N ALA A 65 -18.97 15.04 -6.91
CA ALA A 65 -17.93 14.22 -6.29
C ALA A 65 -17.61 12.95 -7.10
N GLU A 66 -18.62 12.21 -7.60
CA GLU A 66 -18.39 11.01 -8.43
C GLU A 66 -17.64 11.35 -9.71
N LYS A 67 -18.03 12.42 -10.40
CA LYS A 67 -17.37 12.85 -11.63
C LYS A 67 -15.93 13.30 -11.38
N PHE A 68 -15.73 14.07 -10.29
CA PHE A 68 -14.43 14.58 -9.89
C PHE A 68 -13.48 13.44 -9.51
N VAL A 69 -13.92 12.49 -8.67
CA VAL A 69 -13.11 11.32 -8.31
C VAL A 69 -12.79 10.49 -9.55
N ASN A 70 -13.74 10.28 -10.47
CA ASN A 70 -13.46 9.63 -11.75
C ASN A 70 -12.45 10.42 -12.61
N HIS A 71 -12.44 11.75 -12.55
CA HIS A 71 -11.49 12.57 -13.30
C HIS A 71 -10.04 12.40 -12.80
N ILE A 72 -9.84 12.33 -11.49
CA ILE A 72 -8.50 12.26 -10.88
C ILE A 72 -7.99 10.83 -10.64
N PHE A 73 -8.85 9.81 -10.68
CA PHE A 73 -8.55 8.44 -10.28
C PHE A 73 -8.64 7.47 -11.47
N THR A 74 -7.72 6.55 -11.59
CA THR A 74 -7.63 5.64 -12.75
C THR A 74 -8.68 4.55 -12.79
N ASN A 75 -9.18 4.10 -11.62
CA ASN A 75 -10.24 3.09 -11.55
C ASN A 75 -11.62 3.76 -11.67
N ASN A 76 -12.66 2.99 -11.92
CA ASN A 76 -14.00 3.50 -12.21
C ASN A 76 -14.88 3.45 -10.96
N VAL A 77 -15.27 4.62 -10.41
CA VAL A 77 -16.16 4.72 -9.25
C VAL A 77 -17.63 4.91 -9.62
N THR A 78 -17.96 4.95 -10.93
CA THR A 78 -19.34 5.18 -11.37
C THR A 78 -20.24 4.03 -10.92
N GLY A 79 -21.27 4.37 -10.13
CA GLY A 79 -22.32 3.44 -9.73
C GLY A 79 -21.85 2.29 -8.82
N ILE A 80 -20.68 2.40 -8.19
CA ILE A 80 -20.28 1.43 -7.17
C ILE A 80 -21.17 1.56 -5.92
N PRO A 81 -21.48 0.46 -5.24
CA PRO A 81 -22.31 0.51 -4.04
C PRO A 81 -21.59 1.23 -2.88
N ASP A 82 -22.37 1.82 -1.98
CA ASP A 82 -21.87 2.35 -0.72
C ASP A 82 -21.14 1.25 0.06
N GLY A 83 -20.09 1.63 0.79
CA GLY A 83 -19.23 0.67 1.49
C GLY A 83 -18.23 -0.08 0.59
N LYS A 84 -18.18 0.22 -0.71
CA LYS A 84 -17.19 -0.36 -1.62
C LYS A 84 -15.88 0.44 -1.60
N ILE A 85 -14.77 -0.31 -1.71
CA ILE A 85 -13.41 0.24 -1.79
C ILE A 85 -12.80 -0.15 -3.13
N LEU A 86 -12.08 0.78 -3.76
CA LEU A 86 -11.32 0.54 -4.98
C LEU A 86 -9.86 0.98 -4.79
N TYR A 87 -8.94 0.15 -5.27
CA TYR A 87 -7.54 0.53 -5.44
C TYR A 87 -7.31 1.10 -6.85
N GLY A 88 -6.47 2.10 -6.94
CA GLY A 88 -6.02 2.68 -8.20
C GLY A 88 -4.98 3.76 -7.97
N MET A 89 -4.81 4.63 -8.95
CA MET A 89 -3.75 5.66 -8.94
C MET A 89 -4.31 7.01 -9.37
N MET A 90 -3.66 8.08 -8.92
CA MET A 90 -3.72 9.39 -9.54
C MET A 90 -2.52 9.54 -10.48
N LEU A 91 -2.71 10.18 -11.63
CA LEU A 91 -1.67 10.30 -12.65
C LEU A 91 -1.43 11.76 -13.04
N TYR A 92 -0.18 12.05 -13.39
CA TYR A 92 0.14 13.25 -14.15
C TYR A 92 -0.38 13.14 -15.59
N PRO A 93 -0.54 14.24 -16.32
CA PRO A 93 -0.90 14.21 -17.75
C PRO A 93 0.04 13.36 -18.62
N SER A 94 1.30 13.17 -18.19
CA SER A 94 2.29 12.28 -18.79
C SER A 94 1.96 10.79 -18.68
N GLY A 95 0.97 10.40 -17.83
CA GLY A 95 0.63 9.02 -17.51
C GLY A 95 1.46 8.41 -16.40
N THR A 96 2.42 9.14 -15.81
CA THR A 96 3.20 8.71 -14.65
C THR A 96 2.43 8.91 -13.35
N VAL A 97 2.80 8.19 -12.28
CA VAL A 97 1.99 8.09 -11.06
C VAL A 97 2.24 9.28 -10.12
N VAL A 98 1.17 9.99 -9.76
CA VAL A 98 1.16 10.96 -8.65
C VAL A 98 1.23 10.22 -7.32
N ASP A 99 0.29 9.30 -7.11
CA ASP A 99 0.25 8.38 -5.97
C ASP A 99 -0.68 7.18 -6.27
N ASP A 100 -0.52 6.09 -5.53
CA ASP A 100 -1.47 5.00 -5.47
C ASP A 100 -2.27 5.06 -4.17
N LEU A 101 -3.58 4.79 -4.25
CA LEU A 101 -4.50 5.05 -3.16
C LEU A 101 -5.68 4.08 -3.13
N LEU A 102 -6.32 4.03 -1.97
CA LEU A 102 -7.65 3.45 -1.83
C LEU A 102 -8.72 4.56 -1.87
N VAL A 103 -9.80 4.31 -2.62
CA VAL A 103 -10.98 5.16 -2.69
C VAL A 103 -12.16 4.40 -2.11
N TYR A 104 -12.75 4.95 -1.06
CA TYR A 104 -13.91 4.45 -0.33
C TYR A 104 -15.15 5.19 -0.80
N LYS A 105 -16.19 4.47 -1.24
CA LYS A 105 -17.51 5.08 -1.46
C LYS A 105 -18.23 5.16 -0.12
N GLU A 106 -18.44 6.38 0.37
CA GLU A 106 -19.09 6.65 1.64
C GLU A 106 -20.59 6.29 1.61
N PHE A 107 -21.18 6.03 2.79
CA PHE A 107 -22.62 5.83 2.96
C PHE A 107 -23.39 7.16 2.88
N GLU A 108 -22.70 8.27 3.15
CA GLU A 108 -23.22 9.60 2.88
C GLU A 108 -23.22 9.84 1.37
N PRO A 109 -24.35 10.30 0.80
CA PRO A 109 -24.44 10.57 -0.64
C PRO A 109 -23.35 11.55 -1.13
N ASP A 110 -22.89 11.33 -2.36
CA ASP A 110 -21.93 12.22 -3.02
C ASP A 110 -20.65 12.48 -2.21
N LYS A 111 -20.14 11.43 -1.54
CA LYS A 111 -18.96 11.52 -0.70
C LYS A 111 -18.02 10.34 -0.87
N TYR A 112 -16.74 10.62 -0.87
CA TYR A 112 -15.65 9.66 -1.00
C TYR A 112 -14.54 9.97 0.01
N LEU A 113 -13.93 8.93 0.57
CA LEU A 113 -12.68 8.99 1.31
C LEU A 113 -11.56 8.46 0.43
N LEU A 114 -10.49 9.23 0.31
CA LEU A 114 -9.25 8.88 -0.37
C LEU A 114 -8.17 8.65 0.68
N VAL A 115 -7.62 7.44 0.74
CA VAL A 115 -6.53 7.11 1.66
C VAL A 115 -5.22 7.07 0.86
N VAL A 116 -4.32 8.02 1.16
CA VAL A 116 -3.08 8.29 0.41
C VAL A 116 -1.83 7.96 1.21
N ASN A 117 -0.69 7.79 0.52
CA ASN A 117 0.57 7.47 1.16
C ASN A 117 1.09 8.63 2.04
N ALA A 118 1.64 8.31 3.21
CA ALA A 118 2.12 9.25 4.22
C ALA A 118 3.08 10.33 3.65
N SER A 119 4.07 9.91 2.88
CA SER A 119 5.06 10.83 2.30
C SER A 119 4.48 11.78 1.24
N ASN A 120 3.27 11.51 0.77
CA ASN A 120 2.63 12.22 -0.33
C ASN A 120 1.46 13.10 0.11
N ILE A 121 1.02 13.07 1.37
CA ILE A 121 -0.21 13.75 1.85
C ILE A 121 -0.30 15.20 1.36
N ALA A 122 0.73 16.00 1.59
CA ALA A 122 0.72 17.42 1.19
C ALA A 122 0.68 17.58 -0.34
N LYS A 123 1.53 16.84 -1.06
CA LYS A 123 1.60 16.82 -2.52
C LYS A 123 0.25 16.42 -3.12
N ASP A 124 -0.35 15.36 -2.60
CA ASP A 124 -1.59 14.79 -3.13
C ASP A 124 -2.78 15.72 -2.86
N TYR A 125 -2.85 16.29 -1.66
CA TYR A 125 -3.89 17.27 -1.34
C TYR A 125 -3.81 18.52 -2.24
N GLU A 126 -2.61 19.06 -2.43
CA GLU A 126 -2.39 20.19 -3.34
C GLU A 126 -2.74 19.82 -4.78
N TRP A 127 -2.30 18.64 -5.24
CA TRP A 127 -2.58 18.15 -6.59
C TRP A 127 -4.10 17.96 -6.80
N ILE A 128 -4.82 17.33 -5.88
CA ILE A 128 -6.27 17.13 -5.93
C ILE A 128 -6.99 18.49 -5.98
N CYS A 129 -6.62 19.41 -5.10
CA CYS A 129 -7.21 20.76 -5.07
C CYS A 129 -7.01 21.52 -6.38
N ALA A 130 -5.87 21.33 -7.05
CA ALA A 130 -5.57 21.97 -8.34
C ALA A 130 -6.44 21.44 -9.49
N GLN A 131 -7.11 20.29 -9.35
CA GLN A 131 -7.98 19.71 -10.38
C GLN A 131 -9.47 20.09 -10.22
N LYS A 132 -9.83 20.92 -9.24
CA LYS A 132 -11.23 21.24 -8.89
C LYS A 132 -11.98 22.12 -9.91
N ASP A 133 -11.28 22.77 -10.81
CA ASP A 133 -11.89 23.71 -11.74
C ASP A 133 -13.00 23.05 -12.58
N GLY A 134 -14.22 23.62 -12.49
CA GLY A 134 -15.39 23.11 -13.20
C GLY A 134 -16.19 22.03 -12.46
N PHE A 135 -15.81 21.67 -11.23
CA PHE A 135 -16.55 20.72 -10.38
C PHE A 135 -17.07 21.38 -9.11
N ASP A 136 -18.32 21.12 -8.78
CA ASP A 136 -18.94 21.54 -7.51
C ASP A 136 -18.60 20.51 -6.43
N VAL A 137 -17.41 20.64 -5.85
CA VAL A 137 -16.89 19.73 -4.82
C VAL A 137 -16.15 20.48 -3.71
N GLU A 138 -16.25 19.93 -2.51
CA GLU A 138 -15.39 20.25 -1.38
C GLU A 138 -14.33 19.15 -1.23
N VAL A 139 -13.09 19.55 -0.95
CA VAL A 139 -11.95 18.64 -0.66
C VAL A 139 -11.38 19.02 0.69
N VAL A 140 -11.37 18.08 1.62
CA VAL A 140 -10.94 18.30 3.01
C VAL A 140 -9.85 17.30 3.38
N ASN A 141 -8.68 17.78 3.76
CA ASN A 141 -7.67 16.95 4.39
C ASN A 141 -8.02 16.78 5.88
N ALA A 142 -8.38 15.58 6.29
CA ALA A 142 -8.77 15.23 7.66
C ALA A 142 -7.74 14.34 8.37
N SER A 143 -6.54 14.18 7.81
CA SER A 143 -5.51 13.25 8.32
C SER A 143 -5.13 13.51 9.78
N ASP A 144 -5.19 14.75 10.25
CA ASP A 144 -4.88 15.07 11.65
C ASP A 144 -5.94 14.56 12.67
N TYR A 145 -7.12 14.18 12.20
CA TYR A 145 -8.21 13.68 13.08
C TYR A 145 -8.15 12.15 13.20
N TRP A 146 -7.82 11.46 12.12
CA TRP A 146 -7.90 10.02 12.06
C TRP A 146 -6.61 9.36 12.57
N GLY A 147 -6.78 8.30 13.35
CA GLY A 147 -5.75 7.31 13.56
C GLY A 147 -6.19 6.00 12.94
N GLU A 148 -5.23 5.15 12.64
CA GLU A 148 -5.48 3.90 11.92
C GLU A 148 -4.66 2.74 12.51
N ILE A 149 -5.34 1.61 12.75
CA ILE A 149 -4.72 0.33 13.10
C ILE A 149 -4.98 -0.68 11.99
N ALA A 150 -3.94 -1.29 11.44
CA ALA A 150 -4.08 -2.47 10.59
C ALA A 150 -3.91 -3.74 11.45
N LEU A 151 -5.00 -4.50 11.60
CA LEU A 151 -5.05 -5.80 12.27
C LEU A 151 -5.03 -6.90 11.20
N GLN A 152 -3.94 -7.65 11.10
CA GLN A 152 -3.65 -8.50 9.95
C GLN A 152 -3.23 -9.92 10.37
N GLY A 153 -3.65 -10.92 9.62
CA GLY A 153 -3.31 -12.33 9.82
C GLY A 153 -4.52 -13.25 9.88
N PRO A 154 -4.33 -14.57 9.87
CA PRO A 154 -5.44 -15.55 9.82
C PRO A 154 -6.39 -15.48 11.03
N GLU A 155 -5.95 -14.97 12.17
CA GLU A 155 -6.79 -14.79 13.37
C GLU A 155 -7.33 -13.34 13.52
N ALA A 156 -7.10 -12.44 12.56
CA ALA A 156 -7.54 -11.05 12.64
C ALA A 156 -9.06 -10.91 12.81
N GLU A 157 -9.86 -11.71 12.09
CA GLU A 157 -11.32 -11.70 12.22
C GLU A 157 -11.76 -12.07 13.64
N LYS A 158 -11.13 -13.06 14.25
CA LYS A 158 -11.43 -13.47 15.64
C LYS A 158 -11.19 -12.31 16.62
N PHE A 159 -10.04 -11.63 16.52
CA PHE A 159 -9.74 -10.50 17.41
C PHE A 159 -10.68 -9.31 17.15
N ALA A 160 -11.01 -9.00 15.90
CA ALA A 160 -11.98 -7.96 15.58
C ALA A 160 -13.36 -8.24 16.22
N VAL A 161 -13.83 -9.48 16.13
CA VAL A 161 -15.16 -9.87 16.65
C VAL A 161 -15.15 -10.07 18.16
N GLU A 162 -14.23 -10.89 18.68
CA GLU A 162 -14.26 -11.33 20.10
C GLU A 162 -13.63 -10.32 21.05
N THR A 163 -12.58 -9.62 20.62
CA THR A 163 -11.87 -8.65 21.47
C THR A 163 -12.43 -7.24 21.35
N LEU A 164 -12.70 -6.80 20.11
CA LEU A 164 -13.19 -5.45 19.87
C LEU A 164 -14.71 -5.35 19.78
N GLY A 165 -15.43 -6.49 19.75
CA GLY A 165 -16.89 -6.49 19.64
C GLY A 165 -17.41 -6.09 18.26
N LEU A 166 -16.58 -6.10 17.23
CA LEU A 166 -16.90 -5.67 15.87
C LEU A 166 -17.55 -6.81 15.06
N ALA A 167 -18.65 -7.37 15.54
CA ALA A 167 -19.32 -8.52 14.92
C ALA A 167 -19.62 -8.37 13.41
N PRO A 168 -20.03 -7.17 12.88
CA PRO A 168 -20.26 -7.00 11.45
C PRO A 168 -19.00 -7.18 10.58
N ALA A 169 -17.80 -7.10 11.15
CA ALA A 169 -16.55 -7.33 10.42
C ALA A 169 -16.47 -8.74 9.79
N ALA A 170 -17.12 -9.75 10.42
CA ALA A 170 -17.17 -11.11 9.90
C ALA A 170 -17.91 -11.23 8.56
N GLU A 171 -18.86 -10.33 8.28
CA GLU A 171 -19.68 -10.32 7.07
C GLU A 171 -19.04 -9.54 5.90
N LEU A 172 -17.97 -8.79 6.16
CA LEU A 172 -17.30 -8.02 5.12
C LEU A 172 -16.62 -8.92 4.08
N GLY A 173 -16.82 -8.60 2.82
CA GLY A 173 -15.98 -9.09 1.73
C GLY A 173 -14.70 -8.25 1.58
N PHE A 174 -13.72 -8.79 0.87
CA PHE A 174 -12.48 -8.05 0.56
C PHE A 174 -12.76 -6.78 -0.24
N TYR A 175 -12.14 -5.66 0.14
CA TYR A 175 -12.40 -4.32 -0.38
C TYR A 175 -13.84 -3.85 -0.16
N THR A 176 -14.39 -4.14 1.02
CA THR A 176 -15.59 -3.49 1.55
C THR A 176 -15.37 -3.01 2.97
N TYR A 177 -16.22 -2.10 3.42
CA TYR A 177 -16.18 -1.57 4.78
C TYR A 177 -17.61 -1.33 5.32
N TYR A 178 -17.70 -1.14 6.63
CA TYR A 178 -18.89 -0.62 7.28
C TYR A 178 -18.50 0.49 8.27
N GLU A 179 -19.47 1.31 8.61
CA GLU A 179 -19.33 2.30 9.65
C GLU A 179 -19.80 1.75 11.00
N ALA A 180 -19.00 1.98 12.02
CA ALA A 180 -19.28 1.67 13.40
C ALA A 180 -19.19 2.93 14.26
N GLN A 181 -19.48 2.78 15.54
CA GLN A 181 -19.23 3.81 16.54
C GLN A 181 -18.40 3.22 17.68
N TRP A 182 -17.38 3.97 18.08
CA TRP A 182 -16.63 3.68 19.30
C TRP A 182 -16.91 4.76 20.31
N LYS A 183 -17.65 4.40 21.37
CA LYS A 183 -18.09 5.37 22.43
C LYS A 183 -18.83 6.61 21.89
N GLY A 184 -19.55 6.46 20.78
CA GLY A 184 -20.31 7.52 20.16
C GLY A 184 -19.56 8.28 19.06
N GLU A 185 -18.27 8.01 18.83
CA GLU A 185 -17.50 8.59 17.73
C GLU A 185 -17.47 7.66 16.51
N ARG A 186 -17.40 8.27 15.34
CA ARG A 186 -17.36 7.54 14.05
C ARG A 186 -16.12 6.65 13.97
N MET A 187 -16.31 5.43 13.50
CA MET A 187 -15.30 4.46 13.17
C MET A 187 -15.56 3.86 11.80
N ILE A 188 -14.52 3.67 11.00
CA ILE A 188 -14.57 2.93 9.73
C ILE A 188 -13.82 1.62 9.95
N VAL A 189 -14.45 0.50 9.58
CA VAL A 189 -13.83 -0.83 9.65
C VAL A 189 -13.86 -1.42 8.26
N SER A 190 -12.70 -1.53 7.62
CA SER A 190 -12.55 -2.07 6.27
C SER A 190 -11.85 -3.42 6.27
N ARG A 191 -12.27 -4.32 5.37
CA ARG A 191 -11.55 -5.57 5.11
C ARG A 191 -10.54 -5.33 4.00
N THR A 192 -9.45 -4.74 4.40
CA THR A 192 -8.30 -4.33 3.58
C THR A 192 -7.00 -4.65 4.30
N GLY A 193 -5.87 -4.43 3.64
CA GLY A 193 -4.56 -4.60 4.23
C GLY A 193 -3.45 -4.68 3.20
N TYR A 194 -2.22 -4.66 3.69
CA TYR A 194 -0.99 -4.56 2.90
C TYR A 194 -0.02 -5.71 3.19
N THR A 195 -0.55 -6.87 3.56
CA THR A 195 0.27 -8.00 4.04
C THR A 195 0.17 -9.26 3.17
N GLY A 196 -0.91 -9.38 2.40
CA GLY A 196 -1.24 -10.62 1.70
C GLY A 196 -2.03 -11.61 2.54
N GLU A 197 -2.21 -11.34 3.84
CA GLU A 197 -3.12 -12.07 4.71
C GLU A 197 -4.48 -11.37 4.81
N ASP A 198 -5.47 -12.08 5.31
CA ASP A 198 -6.75 -11.50 5.68
C ASP A 198 -6.57 -10.52 6.85
N GLY A 199 -7.45 -9.52 6.93
CA GLY A 199 -7.35 -8.54 8.00
C GLY A 199 -8.22 -7.32 7.79
N PHE A 200 -8.08 -6.39 8.72
CA PHE A 200 -8.87 -5.17 8.78
C PHE A 200 -8.00 -3.95 8.97
N GLU A 201 -8.43 -2.84 8.42
CA GLU A 201 -7.92 -1.50 8.72
C GLU A 201 -9.03 -0.74 9.43
N ILE A 202 -8.72 -0.21 10.63
CA ILE A 202 -9.67 0.39 11.57
C ILE A 202 -9.29 1.85 11.74
N TYR A 203 -10.13 2.74 11.22
CA TYR A 203 -9.95 4.20 11.30
C TYR A 203 -10.87 4.76 12.37
N CYS A 204 -10.35 5.52 13.29
CA CYS A 204 -11.12 6.17 14.36
C CYS A 204 -10.35 7.35 14.97
N SER A 205 -10.93 8.00 15.98
CA SER A 205 -10.24 9.08 16.68
C SER A 205 -8.96 8.59 17.37
N HIS A 206 -8.03 9.50 17.61
CA HIS A 206 -6.76 9.19 18.31
C HIS A 206 -6.98 8.53 19.68
N GLU A 207 -8.04 8.92 20.39
CA GLU A 207 -8.38 8.31 21.69
C GLU A 207 -8.83 6.86 21.51
N ALA A 208 -9.71 6.60 20.54
CA ALA A 208 -10.18 5.26 20.22
C ALA A 208 -9.05 4.34 19.74
N VAL A 209 -8.15 4.83 18.88
CA VAL A 209 -6.95 4.09 18.44
C VAL A 209 -6.10 3.66 19.62
N ASN A 210 -5.88 4.55 20.59
CA ASN A 210 -5.10 4.23 21.79
C ASN A 210 -5.75 3.13 22.64
N GLU A 211 -7.07 3.14 22.79
CA GLU A 211 -7.80 2.10 23.52
C GLU A 211 -7.79 0.77 22.79
N ILE A 212 -8.07 0.77 21.47
CA ILE A 212 -8.07 -0.42 20.64
C ILE A 212 -6.69 -1.08 20.65
N TRP A 213 -5.63 -0.29 20.56
CA TRP A 213 -4.25 -0.78 20.66
C TRP A 213 -4.01 -1.54 21.97
N ASP A 214 -4.40 -0.95 23.10
CA ASP A 214 -4.23 -1.59 24.40
C ASP A 214 -5.05 -2.88 24.53
N MET A 215 -6.28 -2.88 24.03
CA MET A 215 -7.13 -4.08 24.04
C MET A 215 -6.53 -5.22 23.21
N LEU A 216 -6.06 -4.93 22.00
CA LEU A 216 -5.43 -5.92 21.14
C LEU A 216 -4.11 -6.43 21.75
N LEU A 217 -3.30 -5.53 22.30
CA LEU A 217 -2.05 -5.91 22.98
C LEU A 217 -2.33 -6.83 24.18
N ALA A 218 -3.32 -6.50 25.02
CA ALA A 218 -3.74 -7.31 26.15
C ALA A 218 -4.31 -8.68 25.73
N ALA A 219 -4.93 -8.76 24.56
CA ALA A 219 -5.43 -10.02 23.97
C ALA A 219 -4.32 -10.88 23.34
N GLY A 220 -3.08 -10.39 23.27
CA GLY A 220 -1.93 -11.12 22.74
C GLY A 220 -1.66 -10.93 21.26
N VAL A 221 -2.27 -9.93 20.61
CA VAL A 221 -1.92 -9.56 19.23
C VAL A 221 -0.51 -8.96 19.21
N THR A 222 0.32 -9.43 18.29
CA THR A 222 1.72 -9.00 18.20
C THR A 222 1.83 -7.60 17.61
N PRO A 223 2.45 -6.62 18.29
CA PRO A 223 2.76 -5.33 17.70
C PRO A 223 3.85 -5.52 16.64
N CYS A 224 3.64 -4.96 15.46
CA CYS A 224 4.49 -5.14 14.29
C CYS A 224 4.94 -3.79 13.73
N GLY A 225 6.23 -3.69 13.38
CA GLY A 225 6.80 -2.47 12.83
C GLY A 225 6.83 -2.43 11.31
N LEU A 226 7.27 -1.29 10.75
CA LEU A 226 7.34 -1.07 9.30
C LEU A 226 8.32 -2.01 8.60
N GLY A 227 9.34 -2.54 9.32
CA GLY A 227 10.28 -3.49 8.75
C GLY A 227 9.60 -4.79 8.33
N CYS A 228 8.72 -5.34 9.19
CA CYS A 228 7.95 -6.52 8.82
C CYS A 228 6.83 -6.18 7.82
N ARG A 229 6.17 -5.01 7.91
CA ARG A 229 5.20 -4.54 6.91
C ARG A 229 5.81 -4.55 5.50
N ASP A 230 7.06 -4.09 5.35
CA ASP A 230 7.74 -4.07 4.04
C ASP A 230 8.07 -5.48 3.53
N THR A 231 8.50 -6.41 4.39
CA THR A 231 8.74 -7.80 3.95
C THR A 231 7.44 -8.52 3.57
N LEU A 232 6.34 -8.28 4.28
CA LEU A 232 5.01 -8.86 4.00
C LEU A 232 4.44 -8.37 2.67
N ARG A 233 4.38 -7.04 2.45
CA ARG A 233 3.86 -6.45 1.22
C ARG A 233 4.66 -6.90 0.00
N PHE A 234 5.99 -6.93 0.14
CA PHE A 234 6.91 -7.33 -0.91
C PHE A 234 6.65 -8.79 -1.36
N GLU A 235 6.52 -9.72 -0.42
CA GLU A 235 6.21 -11.12 -0.74
C GLU A 235 4.85 -11.28 -1.42
N ALA A 236 3.86 -10.49 -1.03
CA ALA A 236 2.54 -10.46 -1.65
C ALA A 236 2.52 -9.79 -3.04
N GLY A 237 3.63 -9.15 -3.44
CA GLY A 237 3.77 -8.45 -4.73
C GLY A 237 3.02 -7.12 -4.77
N LEU A 238 2.79 -6.50 -3.62
CA LEU A 238 2.17 -5.17 -3.49
C LEU A 238 3.24 -4.09 -3.68
N PRO A 239 2.97 -3.07 -4.51
CA PRO A 239 3.94 -2.00 -4.80
C PRO A 239 4.07 -1.04 -3.61
N LEU A 240 5.17 -0.30 -3.58
CA LEU A 240 5.39 0.83 -2.68
C LEU A 240 5.79 2.05 -3.51
N TYR A 241 5.13 3.20 -3.26
CA TYR A 241 5.52 4.47 -3.86
C TYR A 241 6.95 4.85 -3.42
N GLY A 242 7.76 5.31 -4.37
CA GLY A 242 9.20 5.52 -4.19
C GLY A 242 10.07 4.30 -4.53
N HIS A 243 9.44 3.13 -4.83
CA HIS A 243 10.11 1.88 -5.23
C HIS A 243 9.59 1.38 -6.58
N GLU A 244 8.42 0.73 -6.60
CA GLU A 244 7.79 0.21 -7.81
C GLU A 244 6.90 1.25 -8.52
N LEU A 245 6.54 2.33 -7.83
CA LEU A 245 5.78 3.47 -8.32
C LEU A 245 6.52 4.77 -8.02
N SER A 246 6.43 5.72 -8.94
CA SER A 246 6.97 7.07 -8.79
C SER A 246 6.41 7.99 -9.88
N ASP A 247 6.80 9.27 -9.82
CA ASP A 247 6.52 10.27 -10.86
C ASP A 247 7.25 10.02 -12.21
N GLU A 248 8.06 8.97 -12.30
CA GLU A 248 8.75 8.52 -13.52
C GLU A 248 8.21 7.19 -14.07
N ILE A 249 7.30 6.52 -13.35
CA ILE A 249 6.80 5.19 -13.67
C ILE A 249 5.30 5.26 -13.99
N THR A 250 4.88 4.58 -15.07
CA THR A 250 3.46 4.45 -15.41
C THR A 250 2.84 3.19 -14.80
N PRO A 251 1.51 3.13 -14.61
CA PRO A 251 0.82 1.91 -14.20
C PRO A 251 1.08 0.70 -15.11
N LEU A 252 1.32 0.94 -16.39
CA LEU A 252 1.60 -0.14 -17.37
C LEU A 252 2.99 -0.75 -17.13
N GLU A 253 4.00 0.08 -16.90
CA GLU A 253 5.36 -0.35 -16.55
C GLU A 253 5.39 -1.09 -15.22
N ALA A 254 4.65 -0.61 -14.23
CA ALA A 254 4.49 -1.25 -12.91
C ALA A 254 3.71 -2.57 -12.96
N GLY A 255 3.05 -2.88 -14.10
CA GLY A 255 2.19 -4.05 -14.25
C GLY A 255 0.87 -3.95 -13.46
N LEU A 256 0.38 -2.73 -13.28
CA LEU A 256 -0.87 -2.36 -12.60
C LEU A 256 -1.94 -1.84 -13.55
N GLY A 257 -1.75 -2.02 -14.86
CA GLY A 257 -2.66 -1.53 -15.90
C GLY A 257 -4.11 -2.04 -15.78
N MET A 258 -4.36 -3.11 -15.01
CA MET A 258 -5.72 -3.59 -14.73
C MET A 258 -6.55 -2.61 -13.88
N PHE A 259 -5.88 -1.75 -13.09
CA PHE A 259 -6.49 -0.71 -12.27
C PHE A 259 -6.64 0.63 -13.02
N ALA A 260 -6.12 0.74 -14.25
CA ALA A 260 -6.31 1.90 -15.12
C ALA A 260 -7.37 1.59 -16.19
N LYS A 261 -8.59 2.09 -15.98
CA LYS A 261 -9.78 1.77 -16.77
C LYS A 261 -9.87 2.58 -18.07
N VAL A 262 -8.78 2.58 -18.85
CA VAL A 262 -8.62 3.40 -20.08
C VAL A 262 -9.70 3.18 -21.15
N LYS A 263 -10.43 2.04 -21.11
CA LYS A 263 -11.51 1.73 -22.03
C LYS A 263 -12.90 2.09 -21.49
N GLU A 264 -13.03 2.35 -20.20
CA GLU A 264 -14.31 2.50 -19.53
C GLU A 264 -14.67 3.97 -19.29
N LYS A 265 -13.66 4.82 -19.07
CA LYS A 265 -13.85 6.23 -18.74
C LYS A 265 -12.65 7.09 -19.12
N ASP A 266 -12.84 8.40 -19.06
CA ASP A 266 -11.78 9.40 -19.17
C ASP A 266 -11.22 9.74 -17.77
N PHE A 267 -9.92 10.07 -17.68
CA PHE A 267 -9.21 10.52 -16.48
C PHE A 267 -7.87 11.15 -16.85
N ILE A 268 -7.29 11.92 -15.94
CA ILE A 268 -6.00 12.58 -16.15
C ILE A 268 -4.92 11.52 -16.45
N GLY A 269 -4.17 11.71 -17.55
CA GLY A 269 -3.10 10.79 -17.97
C GLY A 269 -3.56 9.60 -18.81
N ARG A 270 -4.88 9.43 -19.05
CA ARG A 270 -5.43 8.32 -19.84
C ARG A 270 -4.84 8.24 -21.24
N ASP A 271 -4.80 9.36 -21.96
CA ASP A 271 -4.35 9.37 -23.37
C ASP A 271 -2.87 9.01 -23.49
N ALA A 272 -2.05 9.41 -22.51
CA ALA A 272 -0.65 8.99 -22.42
C ALA A 272 -0.51 7.47 -22.23
N LEU A 273 -1.36 6.85 -21.40
CA LEU A 273 -1.38 5.40 -21.22
C LEU A 273 -1.85 4.67 -22.49
N VAL A 274 -2.84 5.21 -23.18
CA VAL A 274 -3.31 4.65 -24.48
C VAL A 274 -2.17 4.68 -25.50
N ALA A 275 -1.53 5.83 -25.66
CA ALA A 275 -0.40 5.99 -26.58
C ALA A 275 0.77 5.06 -26.22
N GLN A 276 1.12 4.95 -24.94
CA GLN A 276 2.17 4.03 -24.47
C GLN A 276 1.83 2.56 -24.78
N LYS A 277 0.57 2.18 -24.60
CA LYS A 277 0.10 0.82 -24.90
C LYS A 277 0.19 0.49 -26.39
N GLU A 278 -0.13 1.45 -27.27
CA GLU A 278 -0.05 1.32 -28.73
C GLU A 278 1.42 1.25 -29.19
N ALA A 279 2.28 2.09 -28.64
CA ALA A 279 3.72 2.08 -28.93
C ALA A 279 4.45 0.83 -28.39
N GLY A 280 3.90 0.19 -27.35
CA GLY A 280 4.54 -0.89 -26.60
C GLY A 280 5.46 -0.36 -25.50
N LEU A 281 5.59 -1.14 -24.42
CA LEU A 281 6.47 -0.79 -23.31
C LEU A 281 7.94 -0.98 -23.69
N THR A 282 8.78 -0.06 -23.25
CA THR A 282 10.24 -0.16 -23.36
C THR A 282 10.87 -0.86 -22.16
N ARG A 283 10.23 -0.78 -21.00
CA ARG A 283 10.65 -1.40 -19.73
C ARG A 283 9.44 -1.88 -18.92
N LYS A 284 9.65 -2.76 -17.95
CA LYS A 284 8.58 -3.28 -17.10
C LYS A 284 9.12 -3.82 -15.78
N ILE A 285 8.34 -3.68 -14.72
CA ILE A 285 8.58 -4.33 -13.42
C ILE A 285 8.35 -5.84 -13.53
N VAL A 286 9.34 -6.62 -13.08
CA VAL A 286 9.30 -8.09 -13.02
C VAL A 286 9.81 -8.59 -11.68
N GLY A 287 9.46 -9.82 -11.30
CA GLY A 287 10.12 -10.55 -10.22
C GLY A 287 11.39 -11.24 -10.74
N ILE A 288 12.39 -11.35 -9.89
CA ILE A 288 13.61 -12.13 -10.17
C ILE A 288 13.93 -13.00 -8.95
N GLU A 289 14.19 -14.29 -9.17
CA GLU A 289 14.68 -15.22 -8.15
C GLU A 289 16.15 -15.53 -8.41
N LEU A 290 17.01 -15.30 -7.40
CA LEU A 290 18.43 -15.64 -7.47
C LEU A 290 18.62 -17.14 -7.20
N GLN A 291 19.58 -17.74 -7.87
CA GLN A 291 20.01 -19.12 -7.65
C GLN A 291 20.99 -19.26 -6.47
N ASP A 292 21.24 -18.18 -5.74
CA ASP A 292 22.19 -18.07 -4.62
C ASP A 292 21.49 -17.44 -3.41
N LYS A 293 22.12 -17.55 -2.23
CA LYS A 293 21.64 -16.94 -0.97
C LYS A 293 21.98 -15.46 -0.83
N ALA A 294 22.56 -14.85 -1.85
CA ALA A 294 22.86 -13.43 -1.87
C ALA A 294 21.56 -12.60 -1.80
N ILE A 295 21.57 -11.50 -1.05
CA ILE A 295 20.39 -10.65 -0.87
C ILE A 295 20.47 -9.49 -1.86
N PRO A 296 19.58 -9.43 -2.86
CA PRO A 296 19.48 -8.30 -3.75
C PRO A 296 18.86 -7.11 -2.99
N ARG A 297 19.35 -5.88 -3.26
CA ARG A 297 18.84 -4.66 -2.64
C ARG A 297 18.51 -3.65 -3.72
N ALA A 298 17.66 -2.67 -3.39
CA ALA A 298 17.36 -1.55 -4.27
C ALA A 298 18.63 -0.90 -4.79
N GLY A 299 18.62 -0.47 -6.07
CA GLY A 299 19.75 0.15 -6.75
C GLY A 299 20.79 -0.84 -7.31
N TYR A 300 20.63 -2.16 -7.12
CA TYR A 300 21.55 -3.12 -7.73
C TYR A 300 21.23 -3.36 -9.20
N PRO A 301 22.26 -3.29 -10.11
CA PRO A 301 22.07 -3.52 -11.53
C PRO A 301 21.62 -4.93 -11.86
N VAL A 302 20.65 -5.03 -12.77
CA VAL A 302 20.27 -6.26 -13.47
C VAL A 302 21.03 -6.30 -14.80
N GLU A 303 21.71 -7.40 -15.09
CA GLU A 303 22.59 -7.54 -16.26
C GLU A 303 22.26 -8.77 -17.10
N VAL A 304 22.44 -8.61 -18.41
CA VAL A 304 22.49 -9.72 -19.38
C VAL A 304 23.77 -9.53 -20.23
N ASP A 305 24.58 -10.57 -20.36
CA ASP A 305 25.84 -10.57 -21.11
C ASP A 305 26.79 -9.41 -20.75
N GLY A 306 26.77 -8.99 -19.47
CA GLY A 306 27.63 -7.91 -18.94
C GLY A 306 27.10 -6.51 -19.21
N VAL A 307 25.94 -6.37 -19.83
CA VAL A 307 25.26 -5.09 -20.07
C VAL A 307 24.16 -4.91 -19.03
N GLN A 308 24.09 -3.73 -18.42
CA GLN A 308 22.97 -3.39 -17.53
C GLN A 308 21.69 -3.21 -18.35
N VAL A 309 20.65 -3.98 -17.99
CA VAL A 309 19.34 -4.00 -18.64
C VAL A 309 18.22 -3.61 -17.66
N GLY A 310 18.55 -3.24 -16.44
CA GLY A 310 17.58 -2.84 -15.43
C GLY A 310 18.20 -2.61 -14.08
N GLU A 311 17.32 -2.37 -13.10
CA GLU A 311 17.71 -2.09 -11.71
C GLU A 311 16.69 -2.69 -10.73
N VAL A 312 17.17 -3.20 -9.60
CA VAL A 312 16.35 -3.72 -8.51
C VAL A 312 15.64 -2.55 -7.81
N THR A 313 14.33 -2.64 -7.65
CA THR A 313 13.52 -1.66 -6.89
C THR A 313 13.39 -2.08 -5.43
N THR A 314 13.11 -3.37 -5.17
CA THR A 314 13.01 -3.94 -3.81
C THR A 314 13.52 -5.38 -3.83
N GLY A 315 14.24 -5.81 -2.79
CA GLY A 315 14.69 -7.19 -2.73
C GLY A 315 15.09 -7.65 -1.33
N TYR A 316 14.77 -8.93 -1.07
CA TYR A 316 14.97 -9.59 0.22
C TYR A 316 15.35 -11.06 0.05
N ARG A 317 15.85 -11.66 1.14
CA ARG A 317 15.62 -13.08 1.37
C ARG A 317 14.23 -13.21 1.98
N SER A 318 13.30 -13.79 1.24
CA SER A 318 11.91 -13.99 1.67
C SER A 318 11.87 -14.79 2.96
N ILE A 319 11.18 -14.29 3.97
CA ILE A 319 11.03 -14.94 5.28
C ILE A 319 10.11 -16.15 5.13
N SER A 320 9.02 -16.02 4.39
CA SER A 320 8.03 -17.09 4.21
C SER A 320 8.55 -18.25 3.36
N THR A 321 9.44 -18.00 2.38
CA THR A 321 9.84 -19.01 1.38
C THR A 321 11.32 -19.39 1.41
N ASP A 322 12.13 -18.67 2.19
CA ASP A 322 13.60 -18.82 2.27
C ASP A 322 14.32 -18.68 0.91
N ARG A 323 13.70 -17.95 -0.05
CA ARG A 323 14.28 -17.67 -1.37
C ARG A 323 14.84 -16.26 -1.43
N SER A 324 15.93 -16.07 -2.17
CA SER A 324 16.47 -14.73 -2.46
C SER A 324 15.77 -14.19 -3.69
N VAL A 325 14.93 -13.18 -3.50
CA VAL A 325 14.04 -12.65 -4.53
C VAL A 325 14.08 -11.12 -4.56
N CYS A 326 13.82 -10.55 -5.71
CA CYS A 326 13.65 -9.12 -5.88
C CYS A 326 12.59 -8.79 -6.94
N VAL A 327 12.10 -7.57 -6.86
CA VAL A 327 11.38 -6.89 -7.92
C VAL A 327 12.35 -5.90 -8.58
N ALA A 328 12.30 -5.80 -9.90
CA ALA A 328 13.20 -4.94 -10.66
C ALA A 328 12.49 -4.32 -11.87
N MET A 329 12.87 -3.08 -12.20
CA MET A 329 12.53 -2.46 -13.47
C MET A 329 13.54 -2.96 -14.50
N VAL A 330 13.07 -3.61 -15.58
CA VAL A 330 13.93 -4.28 -16.58
C VAL A 330 13.46 -3.90 -17.99
N ASP A 331 14.40 -3.74 -18.91
CA ASP A 331 14.14 -3.53 -20.32
C ASP A 331 13.21 -4.62 -20.88
N LYS A 332 12.23 -4.23 -21.66
CA LYS A 332 11.13 -5.10 -22.12
C LYS A 332 11.60 -6.38 -22.80
N ALA A 333 12.73 -6.33 -23.49
CA ALA A 333 13.32 -7.50 -24.18
C ALA A 333 13.67 -8.66 -23.22
N TYR A 334 13.84 -8.39 -21.91
CA TYR A 334 14.28 -9.38 -20.92
C TYR A 334 13.23 -9.67 -19.85
N THR A 335 11.95 -9.34 -20.08
CA THR A 335 10.87 -9.45 -19.08
C THR A 335 10.07 -10.75 -19.15
N GLU A 336 10.38 -11.66 -20.06
CA GLU A 336 9.67 -12.94 -20.18
C GLU A 336 10.03 -13.88 -19.02
N LEU A 337 9.03 -14.62 -18.52
CA LEU A 337 9.24 -15.59 -17.45
C LEU A 337 10.24 -16.66 -17.89
N GLY A 338 11.20 -16.97 -17.02
CA GLY A 338 12.26 -17.93 -17.30
C GLY A 338 13.52 -17.31 -17.93
N THR A 339 13.49 -16.03 -18.29
CA THR A 339 14.67 -15.33 -18.83
C THR A 339 15.80 -15.35 -17.80
N ALA A 340 16.98 -15.79 -18.21
CA ALA A 340 18.18 -15.75 -17.37
C ALA A 340 18.75 -14.33 -17.31
N VAL A 341 18.95 -13.84 -16.12
CA VAL A 341 19.55 -12.53 -15.81
C VAL A 341 20.60 -12.69 -14.72
N LYS A 342 21.35 -11.63 -14.46
CA LYS A 342 22.33 -11.59 -13.36
C LYS A 342 22.12 -10.33 -12.55
N ILE A 343 22.31 -10.42 -11.23
CA ILE A 343 22.27 -9.26 -10.33
C ILE A 343 23.69 -8.97 -9.87
N ARG A 344 24.18 -7.74 -10.10
CA ARG A 344 25.46 -7.28 -9.61
C ARG A 344 25.35 -6.79 -8.18
N ILE A 345 25.90 -7.55 -7.24
CA ILE A 345 25.96 -7.21 -5.83
C ILE A 345 27.41 -6.83 -5.48
N ARG A 346 27.69 -5.54 -5.35
CA ARG A 346 29.05 -5.01 -5.18
C ARG A 346 29.97 -5.45 -6.34
N LYS A 347 30.99 -6.29 -6.04
CA LYS A 347 31.96 -6.79 -7.03
C LYS A 347 31.62 -8.16 -7.61
N LYS A 348 30.55 -8.81 -7.15
CA LYS A 348 30.13 -10.16 -7.57
C LYS A 348 28.86 -10.08 -8.40
N VAL A 349 28.69 -11.06 -9.25
CA VAL A 349 27.51 -11.22 -10.12
C VAL A 349 26.85 -12.55 -9.79
N PHE A 350 25.54 -12.52 -9.52
CA PHE A 350 24.77 -13.68 -9.10
C PHE A 350 23.73 -14.03 -10.16
N PRO A 351 23.64 -15.29 -10.61
CA PRO A 351 22.64 -15.71 -11.56
C PRO A 351 21.24 -15.67 -10.95
N GLY A 352 20.26 -15.26 -11.75
CA GLY A 352 18.87 -15.23 -11.40
C GLY A 352 17.99 -15.53 -12.62
N ILE A 353 16.71 -15.72 -12.36
CA ILE A 353 15.70 -16.03 -13.37
C ILE A 353 14.51 -15.10 -13.16
N VAL A 354 14.01 -14.52 -14.26
CA VAL A 354 12.78 -13.72 -14.25
C VAL A 354 11.58 -14.60 -13.88
N THR A 355 10.83 -14.17 -12.87
CA THR A 355 9.67 -14.87 -12.33
C THR A 355 8.50 -13.91 -12.10
N LYS A 356 7.40 -14.40 -11.54
CA LYS A 356 6.28 -13.54 -11.11
C LYS A 356 6.73 -12.67 -9.94
N LYS A 357 6.23 -11.43 -9.86
CA LYS A 357 6.53 -10.51 -8.76
C LYS A 357 5.80 -10.83 -7.45
N ARG A 358 4.85 -11.77 -7.44
CA ARG A 358 4.23 -12.32 -6.23
C ARG A 358 5.01 -13.57 -5.81
N PHE A 359 5.64 -13.54 -4.65
CA PHE A 359 6.50 -14.60 -4.13
C PHE A 359 5.82 -15.46 -3.06
N TYR A 360 4.68 -15.00 -2.55
CA TYR A 360 3.84 -15.66 -1.57
C TYR A 360 2.38 -15.68 -2.04
N GLU A 361 1.67 -16.78 -1.82
CA GLU A 361 0.24 -16.86 -2.15
C GLU A 361 -0.58 -16.14 -1.08
N THR A 362 -1.43 -15.22 -1.52
CA THR A 362 -2.24 -14.39 -0.63
C THR A 362 -3.47 -15.13 -0.14
N ASN A 363 -3.86 -14.90 1.12
CA ASN A 363 -4.92 -15.61 1.85
C ASN A 363 -6.10 -14.68 2.21
N TYR A 364 -6.47 -13.79 1.30
CA TYR A 364 -7.63 -12.91 1.52
C TYR A 364 -8.94 -13.71 1.55
N LYS A 365 -9.84 -13.39 2.48
CA LYS A 365 -11.23 -13.85 2.44
C LYS A 365 -11.94 -13.18 1.26
N LYS A 366 -12.49 -13.96 0.38
CA LYS A 366 -13.18 -13.49 -0.83
C LYS A 366 -14.66 -13.29 -0.59
#